data_838c864ceb8b7ca7b484dedca8534861
#
_entry.id   838c864ceb8b7ca7b484dedca8534861
#
_cell.length_a   1.000
_cell.length_b   1.000
_cell.length_c   1.000
_cell.angle_alpha   90.00
_cell.angle_beta   90.00
_cell.angle_gamma   90.00
#
_symmetry.space_group_name_H-M   'P 1'
#
loop_
_entity.id
_entity.type
_entity.pdbx_description
1 polymer ?
#
loop_
_entity_poly.entity_id
_entity_poly.type
_entity_poly.pdbx_seq_one_letter_code
_entity_poly.pdbx_strand_id
1 'polypeptide(L)'
;MAFFPGFVLETVTLPQGPVRLRRGGSGPALVLLHGHPRTHTTWWRVAPLLADRFTVICPDLPGFGDSYQPRDLAGSSKRAKAAALVGLMDALGHDRFAVAGHDRGSYTAFRLAMDHPGRVTSLTIVDGVPILEALERADWRFARDWFHWFFFAQSDKAVAAVTGAPDLWYPLDAATLGPENHADAMRATRDPRVVAGMLADYRAGIEIDHLDDAADRAAGRRIACPVRVLWSLQDDMERLYGDPLQLWRPWVAGPLDGFGIQSGHHVAEAAPEPLAAAIR
;
A
#
# COMPACT_ATOMS: atom_id res chain seq x y z
N MET A 1 7.65 -23.60 0.61
CA MET A 1 8.64 -22.60 0.09
C MET A 1 9.22 -21.89 1.30
N ALA A 2 10.54 -21.62 1.30
CA ALA A 2 11.16 -20.87 2.41
C ALA A 2 10.62 -19.41 2.44
N PHE A 3 10.48 -18.85 3.65
CA PHE A 3 9.95 -17.51 3.85
C PHE A 3 11.03 -16.46 3.53
N PHE A 4 10.78 -15.62 2.53
CA PHE A 4 11.71 -14.59 2.03
C PHE A 4 13.14 -15.11 1.78
N PRO A 5 13.34 -16.14 0.94
CA PRO A 5 14.67 -16.68 0.71
C PRO A 5 15.59 -15.60 0.11
N GLY A 6 16.80 -15.44 0.68
CA GLY A 6 17.78 -14.45 0.26
C GLY A 6 17.51 -13.01 0.73
N PHE A 7 16.53 -12.79 1.62
CA PHE A 7 16.22 -11.47 2.19
C PHE A 7 16.65 -11.37 3.64
N VAL A 8 17.14 -10.19 4.01
CA VAL A 8 17.49 -9.82 5.39
C VAL A 8 16.34 -9.01 5.99
N LEU A 9 15.95 -9.34 7.22
CA LEU A 9 15.07 -8.52 8.04
C LEU A 9 15.92 -7.49 8.78
N GLU A 10 15.62 -6.22 8.61
CA GLU A 10 16.36 -5.12 9.24
C GLU A 10 15.43 -4.00 9.71
N THR A 11 15.97 -3.10 10.52
CA THR A 11 15.28 -1.89 10.98
C THR A 11 16.17 -0.70 10.69
N VAL A 12 15.64 0.29 9.96
CA VAL A 12 16.29 1.55 9.68
C VAL A 12 15.67 2.64 10.55
N THR A 13 16.50 3.35 11.31
CA THR A 13 16.02 4.45 12.16
C THR A 13 16.01 5.76 11.36
N LEU A 14 14.81 6.30 11.16
CA LEU A 14 14.57 7.62 10.58
C LEU A 14 14.36 8.66 11.69
N PRO A 15 14.39 9.97 11.39
CA PRO A 15 14.07 11.02 12.38
C PRO A 15 12.69 10.87 13.02
N GLN A 16 11.73 10.30 12.29
CA GLN A 16 10.36 10.05 12.76
C GLN A 16 10.25 8.81 13.65
N GLY A 17 11.15 7.83 13.50
CA GLY A 17 11.17 6.58 14.22
C GLY A 17 11.69 5.39 13.39
N PRO A 18 11.71 4.19 13.95
CA PRO A 18 12.20 3.00 13.29
C PRO A 18 11.24 2.55 12.16
N VAL A 19 11.80 2.10 11.04
CA VAL A 19 11.08 1.42 9.95
C VAL A 19 11.62 0.02 9.83
N ARG A 20 10.76 -0.98 10.04
CA ARG A 20 11.07 -2.40 9.83
C ARG A 20 10.90 -2.74 8.38
N LEU A 21 11.84 -3.49 7.80
CA LEU A 21 11.77 -3.90 6.41
C LEU A 21 12.48 -5.22 6.14
N ARG A 22 12.15 -5.82 5.00
CA ARG A 22 12.99 -6.87 4.39
C ARG A 22 13.62 -6.34 3.10
N ARG A 23 14.91 -6.67 2.91
CA ARG A 23 15.66 -6.29 1.72
C ARG A 23 16.44 -7.48 1.17
N GLY A 24 16.41 -7.64 -0.17
CA GLY A 24 17.16 -8.70 -0.86
C GLY A 24 17.27 -8.44 -2.35
N GLY A 25 18.02 -9.30 -3.04
CA GLY A 25 18.26 -9.17 -4.46
C GLY A 25 19.35 -8.16 -4.82
N SER A 26 19.50 -7.88 -6.11
CA SER A 26 20.48 -6.94 -6.65
C SER A 26 19.96 -6.27 -7.93
N GLY A 27 20.40 -5.04 -8.20
CA GLY A 27 19.99 -4.23 -9.34
C GLY A 27 19.34 -2.93 -8.93
N PRO A 28 18.57 -2.25 -9.82
CA PRO A 28 17.81 -1.04 -9.49
C PRO A 28 16.88 -1.28 -8.31
N ALA A 29 16.67 -0.25 -7.48
CA ALA A 29 15.81 -0.37 -6.30
C ALA A 29 14.33 -0.44 -6.69
N LEU A 30 13.60 -1.36 -6.03
CA LEU A 30 12.16 -1.51 -6.13
C LEU A 30 11.56 -1.58 -4.71
N VAL A 31 10.63 -0.67 -4.41
CA VAL A 31 9.92 -0.65 -3.13
C VAL A 31 8.55 -1.30 -3.30
N LEU A 32 8.22 -2.28 -2.44
CA LEU A 32 6.93 -2.96 -2.40
C LEU A 32 6.14 -2.55 -1.16
N LEU A 33 5.06 -1.80 -1.33
CA LEU A 33 4.23 -1.25 -0.26
C LEU A 33 2.98 -2.08 -0.06
N HIS A 34 2.82 -2.62 1.14
CA HIS A 34 1.65 -3.42 1.53
C HIS A 34 0.42 -2.56 1.80
N GLY A 35 -0.74 -3.20 1.92
CA GLY A 35 -1.99 -2.58 2.30
C GLY A 35 -2.50 -3.00 3.68
N HIS A 36 -3.78 -2.72 3.93
CA HIS A 36 -4.50 -3.08 5.14
C HIS A 36 -5.10 -4.50 5.03
N PRO A 37 -5.11 -5.30 6.06
CA PRO A 37 -4.46 -5.17 7.37
C PRO A 37 -3.09 -5.89 7.42
N ARG A 38 -2.37 -5.84 6.33
CA ARG A 38 -1.10 -6.57 6.14
C ARG A 38 0.11 -5.77 6.63
N THR A 39 1.25 -6.45 6.61
CA THR A 39 2.60 -5.91 6.83
C THR A 39 3.46 -6.22 5.59
N HIS A 40 4.75 -5.91 5.65
CA HIS A 40 5.68 -6.26 4.59
C HIS A 40 5.67 -7.75 4.24
N THR A 41 5.21 -8.61 5.16
CA THR A 41 5.21 -10.06 4.98
C THR A 41 4.27 -10.56 3.89
N THR A 42 3.27 -9.78 3.47
CA THR A 42 2.40 -10.11 2.33
C THR A 42 3.20 -10.35 1.04
N TRP A 43 4.39 -9.75 0.92
CA TRP A 43 5.25 -9.84 -0.27
C TRP A 43 6.15 -11.08 -0.33
N TRP A 44 6.08 -11.98 0.67
CA TRP A 44 7.03 -13.07 0.81
C TRP A 44 7.11 -14.05 -0.38
N ARG A 45 6.04 -14.17 -1.15
CA ARG A 45 6.02 -14.98 -2.39
C ARG A 45 6.43 -14.18 -3.62
N VAL A 46 6.17 -12.88 -3.65
CA VAL A 46 6.45 -12.00 -4.80
C VAL A 46 7.89 -11.50 -4.81
N ALA A 47 8.37 -11.01 -3.66
CA ALA A 47 9.69 -10.38 -3.56
C ALA A 47 10.84 -11.28 -4.04
N PRO A 48 10.91 -12.58 -3.70
CA PRO A 48 11.96 -13.47 -4.23
C PRO A 48 11.93 -13.63 -5.75
N LEU A 49 10.75 -13.55 -6.38
CA LEU A 49 10.61 -13.63 -7.84
C LEU A 49 11.16 -12.40 -8.57
N LEU A 50 11.38 -11.29 -7.86
CA LEU A 50 11.88 -10.02 -8.40
C LEU A 50 13.37 -9.80 -8.08
N ALA A 51 13.95 -10.59 -7.17
CA ALA A 51 15.28 -10.39 -6.61
C ALA A 51 16.44 -10.66 -7.61
N ASP A 52 16.16 -11.30 -8.73
CA ASP A 52 17.11 -11.50 -9.83
C ASP A 52 17.33 -10.23 -10.68
N ARG A 53 16.41 -9.26 -10.58
CA ARG A 53 16.42 -8.02 -11.38
C ARG A 53 16.48 -6.75 -10.57
N PHE A 54 16.08 -6.80 -9.30
CA PHE A 54 15.93 -5.64 -8.44
C PHE A 54 16.56 -5.84 -7.06
N THR A 55 17.06 -4.77 -6.48
CA THR A 55 17.18 -4.67 -5.03
C THR A 55 15.79 -4.37 -4.50
N VAL A 56 15.12 -5.39 -3.96
CA VAL A 56 13.73 -5.31 -3.50
C VAL A 56 13.70 -4.92 -2.03
N ILE A 57 12.89 -3.91 -1.70
CA ILE A 57 12.72 -3.36 -0.35
C ILE A 57 11.23 -3.43 0.00
N CYS A 58 10.91 -4.19 1.05
CA CYS A 58 9.55 -4.37 1.55
C CYS A 58 9.46 -3.79 2.97
N PRO A 59 9.10 -2.50 3.14
CA PRO A 59 8.93 -1.91 4.46
C PRO A 59 7.54 -2.19 5.05
N ASP A 60 7.45 -2.24 6.38
CA ASP A 60 6.20 -1.93 7.06
C ASP A 60 5.94 -0.42 6.94
N LEU A 61 4.78 -0.04 6.44
CA LEU A 61 4.40 1.37 6.36
C LEU A 61 4.33 2.00 7.77
N PRO A 62 4.65 3.30 7.92
CA PRO A 62 4.40 4.01 9.18
C PRO A 62 2.96 3.83 9.64
N GLY A 63 2.76 3.48 10.92
CA GLY A 63 1.46 3.13 11.48
C GLY A 63 1.08 1.65 11.36
N PHE A 64 1.91 0.82 10.72
CA PHE A 64 1.68 -0.61 10.50
C PHE A 64 2.83 -1.45 11.04
N GLY A 65 2.54 -2.70 11.36
CA GLY A 65 3.53 -3.70 11.75
C GLY A 65 4.43 -3.21 12.90
N ASP A 66 5.76 -3.36 12.72
CA ASP A 66 6.75 -2.92 13.70
C ASP A 66 7.42 -1.59 13.31
N SER A 67 6.90 -0.88 12.32
CA SER A 67 7.33 0.48 12.03
C SER A 67 6.75 1.47 13.04
N TYR A 68 7.36 2.65 13.12
CA TYR A 68 6.93 3.69 14.07
C TYR A 68 5.46 4.08 13.89
N GLN A 69 4.83 4.45 15.00
CA GLN A 69 3.49 4.99 15.00
C GLN A 69 3.55 6.52 14.80
N PRO A 70 2.85 7.08 13.80
CA PRO A 70 2.71 8.52 13.63
C PRO A 70 2.17 9.20 14.91
N ARG A 71 2.66 10.40 15.22
CA ARG A 71 2.29 11.12 16.46
C ARG A 71 0.89 11.74 16.39
N ASP A 72 0.45 12.04 15.19
CA ASP A 72 -0.81 12.71 14.91
C ASP A 72 -1.41 12.27 13.57
N LEU A 73 -2.58 12.81 13.24
CA LEU A 73 -3.27 12.48 12.00
C LEU A 73 -2.50 12.94 10.76
N ALA A 74 -1.84 14.10 10.83
CA ALA A 74 -1.03 14.62 9.72
C ALA A 74 0.12 13.67 9.38
N GLY A 75 0.78 13.10 10.39
CA GLY A 75 1.80 12.06 10.24
C GLY A 75 1.26 10.75 9.65
N SER A 76 -0.04 10.51 9.72
CA SER A 76 -0.69 9.34 9.13
C SER A 76 -1.08 9.52 7.66
N SER A 77 -0.98 10.75 7.11
CA SER A 77 -1.29 11.07 5.72
C SER A 77 -0.36 10.34 4.74
N LYS A 78 -0.84 10.13 3.52
CA LYS A 78 -0.04 9.53 2.44
C LYS A 78 1.19 10.38 2.10
N ARG A 79 1.05 11.71 2.20
CA ARG A 79 2.16 12.65 2.01
C ARG A 79 3.27 12.46 3.05
N ALA A 80 2.90 12.36 4.33
CA ALA A 80 3.86 12.11 5.39
C ALA A 80 4.56 10.75 5.24
N LYS A 81 3.82 9.71 4.87
CA LYS A 81 4.37 8.37 4.60
C LYS A 81 5.28 8.38 3.37
N ALA A 82 4.90 9.08 2.30
CA ALA A 82 5.74 9.24 1.12
C ALA A 82 7.08 9.92 1.46
N ALA A 83 7.06 10.99 2.25
CA ALA A 83 8.26 11.66 2.72
C ALA A 83 9.15 10.75 3.59
N ALA A 84 8.55 9.94 4.47
CA ALA A 84 9.28 8.95 5.26
C ALA A 84 9.93 7.88 4.39
N LEU A 85 9.25 7.41 3.33
CA LEU A 85 9.80 6.45 2.37
C LEU A 85 10.97 7.04 1.57
N VAL A 86 10.91 8.31 1.18
CA VAL A 86 12.06 9.00 0.57
C VAL A 86 13.24 8.99 1.55
N GLY A 87 13.03 9.37 2.81
CA GLY A 87 14.07 9.29 3.84
C GLY A 87 14.63 7.89 4.07
N LEU A 88 13.77 6.85 3.98
CA LEU A 88 14.21 5.47 4.02
C LEU A 88 15.12 5.12 2.84
N MET A 89 14.72 5.51 1.63
CA MET A 89 15.51 5.24 0.43
C MET A 89 16.84 5.98 0.43
N ASP A 90 16.89 7.22 0.97
CA ASP A 90 18.13 7.96 1.19
C ASP A 90 19.07 7.24 2.17
N ALA A 91 18.52 6.76 3.29
CA ALA A 91 19.29 6.01 4.29
C ALA A 91 19.84 4.68 3.75
N LEU A 92 19.15 4.08 2.77
CA LEU A 92 19.60 2.86 2.07
C LEU A 92 20.50 3.14 0.86
N GLY A 93 20.77 4.40 0.52
CA GLY A 93 21.64 4.81 -0.58
C GLY A 93 21.01 4.75 -1.97
N HIS A 94 19.68 4.84 -2.05
CA HIS A 94 18.94 4.80 -3.32
C HIS A 94 18.32 6.14 -3.67
N ASP A 95 18.91 6.88 -4.61
CA ASP A 95 18.40 8.17 -5.07
C ASP A 95 17.13 8.02 -5.93
N ARG A 96 17.06 7.00 -6.78
CA ARG A 96 15.92 6.72 -7.64
C ARG A 96 15.48 5.26 -7.53
N PHE A 97 14.17 5.03 -7.58
CA PHE A 97 13.60 3.69 -7.39
C PHE A 97 12.26 3.53 -8.11
N ALA A 98 11.93 2.30 -8.44
CA ALA A 98 10.57 1.89 -8.81
C ALA A 98 9.73 1.65 -7.56
N VAL A 99 8.43 1.82 -7.64
CA VAL A 99 7.51 1.53 -6.53
C VAL A 99 6.29 0.76 -7.01
N ALA A 100 5.93 -0.28 -6.27
CA ALA A 100 4.65 -0.98 -6.41
C ALA A 100 3.90 -0.92 -5.08
N GLY A 101 2.65 -0.52 -5.10
CA GLY A 101 1.80 -0.44 -3.90
C GLY A 101 0.50 -1.19 -4.08
N HIS A 102 0.11 -1.94 -3.06
CA HIS A 102 -1.16 -2.64 -2.99
C HIS A 102 -2.08 -1.98 -1.97
N ASP A 103 -3.37 -1.80 -2.28
CA ASP A 103 -4.40 -1.25 -1.39
C ASP A 103 -3.94 0.09 -0.77
N ARG A 104 -3.85 0.22 0.58
CA ARG A 104 -3.35 1.43 1.27
C ARG A 104 -1.93 1.83 0.84
N GLY A 105 -1.10 0.85 0.44
CA GLY A 105 0.21 1.07 -0.14
C GLY A 105 0.16 1.72 -1.52
N SER A 106 -0.89 1.47 -2.31
CA SER A 106 -1.07 2.07 -3.63
C SER A 106 -1.27 3.59 -3.55
N TYR A 107 -2.03 4.06 -2.55
CA TYR A 107 -2.24 5.50 -2.30
C TYR A 107 -0.96 6.19 -1.83
N THR A 108 -0.16 5.49 -1.03
CA THR A 108 1.16 5.99 -0.61
C THR A 108 2.13 6.04 -1.81
N ALA A 109 2.12 5.01 -2.67
CA ALA A 109 2.93 4.98 -3.90
C ALA A 109 2.49 6.08 -4.89
N PHE A 110 1.19 6.32 -5.04
CA PHE A 110 0.64 7.42 -5.82
C PHE A 110 1.16 8.77 -5.31
N ARG A 111 1.03 9.03 -4.01
CA ARG A 111 1.49 10.28 -3.39
C ARG A 111 3.01 10.45 -3.52
N LEU A 112 3.77 9.36 -3.42
CA LEU A 112 5.21 9.35 -3.61
C LEU A 112 5.58 9.81 -5.04
N ALA A 113 4.89 9.30 -6.06
CA ALA A 113 5.11 9.68 -7.45
C ALA A 113 4.68 11.14 -7.75
N MET A 114 3.62 11.62 -7.09
CA MET A 114 3.14 13.00 -7.23
C MET A 114 4.06 14.02 -6.58
N ASP A 115 4.52 13.76 -5.35
CA ASP A 115 5.29 14.72 -4.57
C ASP A 115 6.80 14.64 -4.84
N HIS A 116 7.29 13.49 -5.35
CA HIS A 116 8.71 13.24 -5.59
C HIS A 116 8.99 12.72 -7.02
N PRO A 117 8.59 13.45 -8.08
CA PRO A 117 8.65 12.96 -9.46
C PRO A 117 10.07 12.65 -9.94
N GLY A 118 11.10 13.27 -9.36
CA GLY A 118 12.52 12.98 -9.66
C GLY A 118 13.03 11.67 -9.05
N ARG A 119 12.31 11.11 -8.07
CA ARG A 119 12.73 9.92 -7.31
C ARG A 119 12.13 8.63 -7.86
N VAL A 120 10.88 8.67 -8.31
CA VAL A 120 10.13 7.50 -8.79
C VAL A 120 10.37 7.28 -10.28
N THR A 121 10.93 6.12 -10.64
CA THR A 121 11.23 5.74 -12.03
C THR A 121 10.05 5.09 -12.73
N SER A 122 9.22 4.35 -11.99
CA SER A 122 7.96 3.75 -12.46
C SER A 122 7.04 3.49 -11.25
N LEU A 123 5.74 3.53 -11.49
CA LEU A 123 4.70 3.30 -10.49
C LEU A 123 3.83 2.12 -10.91
N THR A 124 3.70 1.12 -10.04
CA THR A 124 2.69 0.07 -10.18
C THR A 124 1.65 0.20 -9.06
N ILE A 125 0.41 0.36 -9.44
CA ILE A 125 -0.76 0.35 -8.55
C ILE A 125 -1.37 -1.03 -8.58
N VAL A 126 -1.65 -1.60 -7.42
CA VAL A 126 -2.35 -2.88 -7.28
C VAL A 126 -3.59 -2.68 -6.42
N ASP A 127 -4.75 -2.92 -6.98
CA ASP A 127 -6.07 -2.76 -6.32
C ASP A 127 -6.24 -1.42 -5.60
N GLY A 128 -6.11 -0.33 -6.34
CA GLY A 128 -6.31 1.02 -5.81
C GLY A 128 -6.77 2.00 -6.87
N VAL A 129 -7.56 2.97 -6.45
CA VAL A 129 -7.97 4.14 -7.25
C VAL A 129 -7.64 5.40 -6.45
N PRO A 130 -7.39 6.58 -7.06
CA PRO A 130 -7.12 7.79 -6.29
C PRO A 130 -8.22 8.04 -5.24
N ILE A 131 -7.85 8.41 -4.02
CA ILE A 131 -8.81 8.57 -2.89
C ILE A 131 -9.91 9.56 -3.26
N LEU A 132 -9.55 10.67 -3.89
CA LEU A 132 -10.52 11.66 -4.37
C LEU A 132 -11.53 11.06 -5.35
N GLU A 133 -11.07 10.26 -6.32
CA GLU A 133 -11.94 9.62 -7.31
C GLU A 133 -12.91 8.63 -6.65
N ALA A 134 -12.44 7.90 -5.64
CA ALA A 134 -13.27 6.97 -4.87
C ALA A 134 -14.36 7.71 -4.09
N LEU A 135 -14.00 8.79 -3.37
CA LEU A 135 -14.94 9.54 -2.52
C LEU A 135 -15.96 10.36 -3.34
N GLU A 136 -15.55 10.96 -4.46
CA GLU A 136 -16.48 11.71 -5.34
C GLU A 136 -17.50 10.80 -6.03
N ARG A 137 -17.20 9.52 -6.18
CA ARG A 137 -18.10 8.51 -6.79
C ARG A 137 -18.80 7.64 -5.76
N ALA A 138 -18.57 7.91 -4.46
CA ALA A 138 -19.18 7.13 -3.41
C ALA A 138 -20.72 7.24 -3.44
N ASP A 139 -21.34 6.14 -3.75
CA ASP A 139 -22.80 5.97 -3.70
C ASP A 139 -23.19 4.90 -2.67
N TRP A 140 -24.44 4.45 -2.70
CA TRP A 140 -24.90 3.40 -1.79
C TRP A 140 -24.16 2.05 -1.99
N ARG A 141 -23.65 1.76 -3.21
CA ARG A 141 -22.86 0.55 -3.48
C ARG A 141 -21.51 0.63 -2.79
N PHE A 142 -20.81 1.75 -2.95
CA PHE A 142 -19.58 2.03 -2.21
C PHE A 142 -19.82 1.95 -0.70
N ALA A 143 -20.86 2.59 -0.19
CA ALA A 143 -21.17 2.60 1.23
C ALA A 143 -21.52 1.19 1.77
N ARG A 144 -22.06 0.29 0.94
CA ARG A 144 -22.32 -1.11 1.29
C ARG A 144 -21.05 -1.95 1.27
N ASP A 145 -20.25 -1.82 0.20
CA ASP A 145 -19.15 -2.74 -0.08
C ASP A 145 -17.84 -2.26 0.59
N TRP A 146 -17.62 -0.94 0.63
CA TRP A 146 -16.46 -0.31 1.25
C TRP A 146 -16.84 0.52 2.49
N PHE A 147 -17.88 0.12 3.24
CA PHE A 147 -18.33 0.79 4.46
C PHE A 147 -17.21 1.01 5.48
N HIS A 148 -16.23 0.12 5.47
CA HIS A 148 -15.08 0.17 6.36
C HIS A 148 -14.25 1.45 6.19
N TRP A 149 -14.24 2.10 5.03
CA TRP A 149 -13.57 3.39 4.85
C TRP A 149 -14.13 4.44 5.81
N PHE A 150 -15.45 4.55 5.89
CA PHE A 150 -16.12 5.52 6.76
C PHE A 150 -16.12 5.07 8.22
N PHE A 151 -16.26 3.77 8.46
CA PHE A 151 -16.26 3.24 9.82
C PHE A 151 -14.87 3.35 10.46
N PHE A 152 -13.82 2.97 9.77
CA PHE A 152 -12.45 3.04 10.30
C PHE A 152 -12.00 4.49 10.55
N ALA A 153 -12.56 5.46 9.85
CA ALA A 153 -12.32 6.88 10.13
C ALA A 153 -12.97 7.38 11.44
N GLN A 154 -13.81 6.57 12.11
CA GLN A 154 -14.50 6.96 13.36
C GLN A 154 -13.60 6.87 14.61
N SER A 155 -12.27 6.81 14.44
CA SER A 155 -11.29 6.85 15.54
C SER A 155 -11.57 5.84 16.65
N ASP A 156 -11.81 6.31 17.88
CA ASP A 156 -11.91 5.46 19.07
C ASP A 156 -12.98 4.37 18.98
N LYS A 157 -14.12 4.66 18.33
CA LYS A 157 -15.19 3.67 18.14
C LYS A 157 -14.72 2.51 17.27
N ALA A 158 -14.03 2.83 16.18
CA ALA A 158 -13.52 1.81 15.27
C ALA A 158 -12.38 1.01 15.92
N VAL A 159 -11.44 1.67 16.61
CA VAL A 159 -10.37 1.00 17.34
C VAL A 159 -10.95 0.05 18.38
N ALA A 160 -11.92 0.49 19.18
CA ALA A 160 -12.57 -0.34 20.20
C ALA A 160 -13.28 -1.57 19.57
N ALA A 161 -14.00 -1.38 18.47
CA ALA A 161 -14.71 -2.45 17.79
C ALA A 161 -13.73 -3.50 17.20
N VAL A 162 -12.67 -3.03 16.52
CA VAL A 162 -11.69 -3.91 15.87
C VAL A 162 -10.86 -4.67 16.90
N THR A 163 -10.37 -3.99 17.94
CA THR A 163 -9.57 -4.64 18.99
C THR A 163 -10.41 -5.57 19.88
N GLY A 164 -11.71 -5.30 20.02
CA GLY A 164 -12.64 -6.16 20.75
C GLY A 164 -12.99 -7.47 20.03
N ALA A 165 -12.87 -7.53 18.72
CA ALA A 165 -13.21 -8.69 17.90
C ALA A 165 -12.31 -8.79 16.64
N PRO A 166 -10.99 -8.92 16.79
CA PRO A 166 -10.06 -8.85 15.65
C PRO A 166 -10.32 -9.93 14.59
N ASP A 167 -10.71 -11.13 15.00
CA ASP A 167 -11.00 -12.24 14.05
C ASP A 167 -12.27 -12.03 13.22
N LEU A 168 -13.21 -11.23 13.73
CA LEU A 168 -14.40 -10.84 12.97
C LEU A 168 -14.04 -9.83 11.87
N TRP A 169 -13.15 -8.89 12.18
CA TRP A 169 -12.73 -7.84 11.26
C TRP A 169 -11.65 -8.31 10.28
N TYR A 170 -10.76 -9.18 10.75
CA TYR A 170 -9.62 -9.67 9.99
C TYR A 170 -9.59 -11.20 9.99
N PRO A 171 -10.42 -11.85 9.18
CA PRO A 171 -10.37 -13.30 9.03
C PRO A 171 -9.08 -13.69 8.30
N LEU A 172 -8.10 -14.18 9.06
CA LEU A 172 -6.78 -14.57 8.55
C LEU A 172 -6.73 -16.08 8.39
N ASP A 173 -6.59 -16.54 7.15
CA ASP A 173 -6.45 -17.97 6.84
C ASP A 173 -4.98 -18.36 6.70
N ALA A 174 -4.49 -19.21 7.59
CA ALA A 174 -3.11 -19.67 7.60
C ALA A 174 -2.73 -20.49 6.35
N ALA A 175 -3.69 -21.17 5.71
CA ALA A 175 -3.42 -21.95 4.51
C ALA A 175 -3.11 -21.02 3.31
N THR A 176 -3.82 -19.91 3.22
CA THR A 176 -3.60 -18.89 2.18
C THR A 176 -2.36 -18.05 2.44
N LEU A 177 -2.18 -17.57 3.68
CA LEU A 177 -1.08 -16.67 4.03
C LEU A 177 0.27 -17.38 4.11
N GLY A 178 0.29 -18.64 4.52
CA GLY A 178 1.48 -19.34 4.98
C GLY A 178 1.81 -19.01 6.44
N PRO A 179 2.52 -19.89 7.14
CA PRO A 179 2.63 -19.84 8.62
C PRO A 179 3.26 -18.56 9.16
N GLU A 180 4.36 -18.08 8.55
CA GLU A 180 5.09 -16.91 9.05
C GLU A 180 4.35 -15.60 8.73
N ASN A 181 3.77 -15.47 7.51
CA ASN A 181 2.94 -14.32 7.14
C ASN A 181 1.69 -14.26 8.02
N HIS A 182 1.03 -15.41 8.25
CA HIS A 182 -0.11 -15.52 9.15
C HIS A 182 0.26 -15.08 10.57
N ALA A 183 1.36 -15.59 11.13
CA ALA A 183 1.79 -15.25 12.48
C ALA A 183 2.08 -13.74 12.62
N ASP A 184 2.73 -13.13 11.63
CA ASP A 184 3.01 -11.69 11.63
C ASP A 184 1.72 -10.85 11.51
N ALA A 185 0.82 -11.22 10.62
CA ALA A 185 -0.49 -10.56 10.46
C ALA A 185 -1.34 -10.68 11.73
N MET A 186 -1.37 -11.87 12.35
CA MET A 186 -2.06 -12.11 13.63
C MET A 186 -1.51 -11.23 14.75
N ARG A 187 -0.19 -11.07 14.83
CA ARG A 187 0.44 -10.21 15.81
C ARG A 187 0.07 -8.74 15.58
N ALA A 188 0.16 -8.27 14.34
CA ALA A 188 -0.12 -6.88 13.97
C ALA A 188 -1.60 -6.52 14.22
N THR A 189 -2.54 -7.37 13.83
CA THR A 189 -3.98 -7.11 13.96
C THR A 189 -4.52 -7.24 15.40
N ARG A 190 -3.72 -7.76 16.34
CA ARG A 190 -4.06 -7.87 17.76
C ARG A 190 -3.33 -6.86 18.66
N ASP A 191 -2.38 -6.09 18.11
CA ASP A 191 -1.77 -4.97 18.85
C ASP A 191 -2.65 -3.72 18.71
N PRO A 192 -3.26 -3.21 19.80
CA PRO A 192 -4.14 -2.04 19.73
C PRO A 192 -3.45 -0.79 19.16
N ARG A 193 -2.13 -0.66 19.34
CA ARG A 193 -1.37 0.48 18.82
C ARG A 193 -1.26 0.39 17.30
N VAL A 194 -1.01 -0.83 16.77
CA VAL A 194 -0.93 -1.08 15.33
C VAL A 194 -2.32 -0.90 14.71
N VAL A 195 -3.37 -1.43 15.34
CA VAL A 195 -4.75 -1.22 14.89
C VAL A 195 -5.08 0.27 14.83
N ALA A 196 -4.77 1.04 15.88
CA ALA A 196 -5.00 2.49 15.87
C ALA A 196 -4.25 3.19 14.72
N GLY A 197 -3.00 2.81 14.43
CA GLY A 197 -2.22 3.33 13.32
C GLY A 197 -2.80 2.98 11.95
N MET A 198 -3.25 1.72 11.78
CA MET A 198 -3.94 1.28 10.56
C MET A 198 -5.24 2.07 10.32
N LEU A 199 -6.04 2.32 11.37
CA LEU A 199 -7.31 3.05 11.25
C LEU A 199 -7.09 4.55 11.07
N ALA A 200 -6.05 5.14 11.69
CA ALA A 200 -5.64 6.52 11.45
C ALA A 200 -5.27 6.77 9.96
N ASP A 201 -4.78 5.77 9.25
CA ASP A 201 -4.51 5.83 7.81
C ASP A 201 -5.80 6.04 6.99
N TYR A 202 -6.91 5.36 7.36
CA TYR A 202 -8.22 5.59 6.74
C TYR A 202 -8.76 6.98 7.06
N ARG A 203 -8.65 7.40 8.32
CA ARG A 203 -9.08 8.73 8.73
C ARG A 203 -8.31 9.82 8.00
N ALA A 204 -7.00 9.71 7.88
CA ALA A 204 -6.18 10.62 7.09
C ALA A 204 -6.62 10.65 5.61
N GLY A 205 -6.97 9.50 5.04
CA GLY A 205 -7.53 9.40 3.69
C GLY A 205 -8.76 10.29 3.49
N ILE A 206 -9.69 10.26 4.46
CA ILE A 206 -10.94 11.02 4.40
C ILE A 206 -10.77 12.50 4.80
N GLU A 207 -9.89 12.82 5.76
CA GLU A 207 -9.78 14.18 6.30
C GLU A 207 -8.67 15.02 5.66
N ILE A 208 -7.64 14.38 5.06
CA ILE A 208 -6.43 15.05 4.55
C ILE A 208 -6.15 14.69 3.10
N ASP A 209 -5.96 13.40 2.80
CA ASP A 209 -5.37 12.97 1.52
C ASP A 209 -6.25 13.34 0.32
N HIS A 210 -7.60 13.26 0.44
CA HIS A 210 -8.50 13.68 -0.64
C HIS A 210 -8.42 15.19 -0.94
N LEU A 211 -8.09 16.02 0.08
CA LEU A 211 -7.89 17.47 -0.12
C LEU A 211 -6.56 17.73 -0.85
N ASP A 212 -5.53 16.96 -0.53
CA ASP A 212 -4.27 16.99 -1.26
C ASP A 212 -4.47 16.59 -2.73
N ASP A 213 -5.24 15.54 -2.98
CA ASP A 213 -5.58 15.10 -4.34
C ASP A 213 -6.39 16.17 -5.07
N ALA A 214 -7.38 16.79 -4.42
CA ALA A 214 -8.18 17.87 -5.01
C ALA A 214 -7.33 19.09 -5.39
N ALA A 215 -6.38 19.48 -4.52
CA ALA A 215 -5.46 20.58 -4.79
C ALA A 215 -4.53 20.27 -5.97
N ASP A 216 -4.00 19.04 -6.05
CA ASP A 216 -3.15 18.60 -7.16
C ASP A 216 -3.92 18.59 -8.49
N ARG A 217 -5.15 18.07 -8.49
CA ARG A 217 -6.02 18.08 -9.67
C ARG A 217 -6.35 19.51 -10.14
N ALA A 218 -6.68 20.40 -9.20
CA ALA A 218 -6.94 21.80 -9.50
C ALA A 218 -5.71 22.53 -10.08
N ALA A 219 -4.51 22.17 -9.63
CA ALA A 219 -3.24 22.68 -10.14
C ALA A 219 -2.78 22.00 -11.45
N GLY A 220 -3.51 21.02 -11.96
CA GLY A 220 -3.14 20.26 -13.14
C GLY A 220 -1.90 19.38 -12.96
N ARG A 221 -1.53 19.05 -11.73
CA ARG A 221 -0.37 18.17 -11.43
C ARG A 221 -0.67 16.74 -11.85
N ARG A 222 0.29 16.08 -12.46
CA ARG A 222 0.14 14.72 -12.97
C ARG A 222 1.43 13.93 -12.79
N ILE A 223 1.30 12.62 -12.66
CA ILE A 223 2.42 11.68 -12.57
C ILE A 223 3.19 11.67 -13.89
N ALA A 224 4.49 11.92 -13.84
CA ALA A 224 5.36 11.99 -15.01
C ALA A 224 5.96 10.63 -15.42
N CYS A 225 6.21 9.73 -14.46
CA CYS A 225 6.78 8.42 -14.76
C CYS A 225 5.73 7.47 -15.37
N PRO A 226 6.16 6.35 -16.02
CA PRO A 226 5.24 5.30 -16.44
C PRO A 226 4.44 4.74 -15.28
N VAL A 227 3.14 4.51 -15.51
CA VAL A 227 2.20 3.95 -14.53
C VAL A 227 1.57 2.69 -15.07
N ARG A 228 1.59 1.63 -14.27
CA ARG A 228 0.84 0.40 -14.50
C ARG A 228 -0.20 0.20 -13.42
N VAL A 229 -1.45 -0.05 -13.82
CA VAL A 229 -2.57 -0.31 -12.90
C VAL A 229 -2.99 -1.77 -13.04
N LEU A 230 -2.94 -2.49 -11.93
CA LEU A 230 -3.35 -3.90 -11.83
C LEU A 230 -4.53 -3.99 -10.88
N TRP A 231 -5.51 -4.80 -11.19
CA TRP A 231 -6.65 -5.01 -10.30
C TRP A 231 -7.07 -6.48 -10.25
N SER A 232 -7.70 -6.86 -9.16
CA SER A 232 -8.25 -8.20 -8.96
C SER A 232 -9.58 -8.36 -9.70
N LEU A 233 -9.71 -9.41 -10.54
CA LEU A 233 -10.91 -9.70 -11.31
C LEU A 233 -12.01 -10.40 -10.49
N GLN A 234 -11.68 -10.91 -9.30
CA GLN A 234 -12.61 -11.60 -8.41
C GLN A 234 -13.06 -10.71 -7.24
N ASP A 235 -12.71 -9.42 -7.27
CA ASP A 235 -13.12 -8.41 -6.30
C ASP A 235 -14.11 -7.41 -6.94
N ASP A 236 -14.24 -6.23 -6.38
CA ASP A 236 -15.33 -5.31 -6.68
C ASP A 236 -14.93 -4.07 -7.51
N MET A 237 -13.64 -3.92 -7.87
CA MET A 237 -13.11 -2.74 -8.56
C MET A 237 -13.87 -2.43 -9.86
N GLU A 238 -14.01 -3.43 -10.76
CA GLU A 238 -14.73 -3.24 -12.02
C GLU A 238 -16.22 -3.02 -11.80
N ARG A 239 -16.81 -3.66 -10.79
CA ARG A 239 -18.22 -3.50 -10.45
C ARG A 239 -18.55 -2.11 -9.90
N LEU A 240 -17.63 -1.51 -9.14
CA LEU A 240 -17.80 -0.18 -8.57
C LEU A 240 -17.48 0.93 -9.57
N TYR A 241 -16.47 0.74 -10.42
CA TYR A 241 -15.88 1.82 -11.19
C TYR A 241 -15.84 1.58 -12.70
N GLY A 242 -16.19 0.39 -13.19
CA GLY A 242 -15.98 0.02 -14.58
C GLY A 242 -14.50 -0.19 -14.89
N ASP A 243 -13.98 0.43 -15.94
CA ASP A 243 -12.56 0.35 -16.30
C ASP A 243 -11.69 1.21 -15.35
N PRO A 244 -10.86 0.61 -14.47
CA PRO A 244 -10.02 1.35 -13.53
C PRO A 244 -9.04 2.32 -14.20
N LEU A 245 -8.61 2.05 -15.44
CA LEU A 245 -7.71 2.94 -16.18
C LEU A 245 -8.33 4.32 -16.45
N GLN A 246 -9.67 4.40 -16.58
CA GLN A 246 -10.34 5.68 -16.79
C GLN A 246 -10.22 6.61 -15.57
N LEU A 247 -10.12 6.04 -14.35
CA LEU A 247 -9.93 6.81 -13.12
C LEU A 247 -8.50 7.35 -13.01
N TRP A 248 -7.53 6.60 -13.51
CA TRP A 248 -6.11 6.98 -13.46
C TRP A 248 -5.68 7.90 -14.59
N ARG A 249 -6.36 7.88 -15.74
CA ARG A 249 -5.99 8.68 -16.93
C ARG A 249 -5.85 10.18 -16.66
N PRO A 250 -6.72 10.84 -15.89
CA PRO A 250 -6.55 12.26 -15.56
C PRO A 250 -5.30 12.56 -14.73
N TRP A 251 -4.79 11.58 -14.00
CA TRP A 251 -3.68 11.72 -13.06
C TRP A 251 -2.31 11.42 -13.66
N VAL A 252 -2.25 10.88 -14.88
CA VAL A 252 -1.00 10.43 -15.52
C VAL A 252 -0.71 11.24 -16.76
N ALA A 253 0.49 11.84 -16.80
CA ALA A 253 1.00 12.54 -17.98
C ALA A 253 1.83 11.62 -18.90
N GLY A 254 2.46 10.61 -18.30
CA GLY A 254 3.30 9.61 -18.97
C GLY A 254 2.51 8.43 -19.53
N PRO A 255 3.21 7.34 -19.89
CA PRO A 255 2.58 6.09 -20.29
C PRO A 255 1.71 5.53 -19.18
N LEU A 256 0.51 5.06 -19.55
CA LEU A 256 -0.45 4.39 -18.65
C LEU A 256 -0.93 3.11 -19.32
N ASP A 257 -0.70 1.98 -18.68
CA ASP A 257 -1.24 0.68 -19.04
C ASP A 257 -1.79 -0.06 -17.81
N GLY A 258 -2.46 -1.18 -18.02
CA GLY A 258 -2.93 -2.02 -16.93
C GLY A 258 -3.86 -3.10 -17.39
N PHE A 259 -4.10 -4.06 -16.49
CA PHE A 259 -4.99 -5.20 -16.74
C PHE A 259 -5.41 -5.87 -15.43
N GLY A 260 -6.50 -6.63 -15.49
CA GLY A 260 -6.99 -7.43 -14.38
C GLY A 260 -6.18 -8.71 -14.18
N ILE A 261 -5.96 -9.08 -12.91
CA ILE A 261 -5.33 -10.34 -12.50
C ILE A 261 -6.41 -11.27 -11.92
N GLN A 262 -6.39 -12.55 -12.30
CA GLN A 262 -7.30 -13.56 -11.73
C GLN A 262 -6.94 -13.86 -10.28
N SER A 263 -7.48 -13.05 -9.37
CA SER A 263 -7.29 -13.14 -7.92
C SER A 263 -8.40 -12.39 -7.19
N GLY A 264 -8.54 -12.63 -5.89
CA GLY A 264 -9.22 -11.70 -4.98
C GLY A 264 -8.27 -10.55 -4.58
N HIS A 265 -8.75 -9.68 -3.68
CA HIS A 265 -8.10 -8.44 -3.26
C HIS A 265 -6.62 -8.60 -2.87
N HIS A 266 -6.26 -9.65 -2.14
CA HIS A 266 -4.86 -9.88 -1.71
C HIS A 266 -4.01 -10.53 -2.80
N VAL A 267 -3.79 -9.80 -3.91
CA VAL A 267 -3.14 -10.28 -5.14
C VAL A 267 -1.75 -10.87 -4.87
N ALA A 268 -0.95 -10.28 -4.00
CA ALA A 268 0.40 -10.76 -3.67
C ALA A 268 0.41 -12.15 -3.00
N GLU A 269 -0.67 -12.50 -2.32
CA GLU A 269 -0.84 -13.80 -1.64
C GLU A 269 -1.50 -14.84 -2.56
N ALA A 270 -2.48 -14.41 -3.37
CA ALA A 270 -3.30 -15.28 -4.20
C ALA A 270 -2.70 -15.57 -5.59
N ALA A 271 -1.99 -14.61 -6.18
CA ALA A 271 -1.45 -14.69 -7.54
C ALA A 271 -0.02 -14.10 -7.63
N PRO A 272 0.96 -14.63 -6.85
CA PRO A 272 2.29 -14.03 -6.75
C PRO A 272 3.07 -14.03 -8.07
N GLU A 273 2.99 -15.10 -8.87
CA GLU A 273 3.72 -15.20 -10.14
C GLU A 273 3.18 -14.23 -11.21
N PRO A 274 1.85 -14.14 -11.47
CA PRO A 274 1.29 -13.13 -12.36
C PRO A 274 1.61 -11.70 -11.90
N LEU A 275 1.53 -11.42 -10.60
CA LEU A 275 1.86 -10.11 -10.06
C LEU A 275 3.34 -9.76 -10.24
N ALA A 276 4.26 -10.69 -9.94
CA ALA A 276 5.69 -10.47 -10.15
C ALA A 276 6.02 -10.25 -11.63
N ALA A 277 5.40 -11.01 -12.54
CA ALA A 277 5.58 -10.81 -13.97
C ALA A 277 5.09 -9.45 -14.45
N ALA A 278 4.00 -8.94 -13.87
CA ALA A 278 3.46 -7.62 -14.19
C ALA A 278 4.30 -6.46 -13.64
N ILE A 279 5.01 -6.64 -12.52
CA ILE A 279 5.90 -5.63 -11.92
C ILE A 279 7.24 -5.53 -12.68
N ARG A 280 7.70 -6.60 -13.31
CA ARG A 280 8.94 -6.66 -14.10
C ARG A 280 8.91 -5.76 -15.34
#